data_41daf31d753079918dad9a23b05ec4a8
#
_entry.id   41daf31d753079918dad9a23b05ec4a8
#
_cell.length_a   1.000
_cell.length_b   1.000
_cell.length_c   1.000
_cell.angle_alpha   90.00
_cell.angle_beta   90.00
_cell.angle_gamma   90.00
#
_symmetry.space_group_name_H-M   'P 1'
#
loop_
_entity.id
_entity.type
_entity.pdbx_description
1 polymer ?
#
loop_
_entity_poly.entity_id
_entity_poly.type
_entity_poly.pdbx_seq_one_letter_code
_entity_poly.pdbx_strand_id
1 'polypeptide(L)'
;MHRRNGDALSGAAPTLAEPAIRLLSPADSIADLTTLLHRAYARLGALGLNYTAVDQSPEVTRQRLGGGTCYVATLADRLVGTILVHPTYATNDCEYFTRPGVACIHQFAVEPGLQGGGVGRKLLARAEQWAREHGFHEAAMDTAEPATHLVEFYARLGYGAVGHVQWPGKVYRSVVLGKPLVA
;
A
#
# COMPACT_ATOMS: atom_id res chain seq x y z
N MET A 1 -13.80 -7.17 -65.14
CA MET A 1 -14.55 -6.64 -64.01
C MET A 1 -14.12 -7.43 -62.75
N HIS A 2 -13.03 -7.01 -62.10
CA HIS A 2 -12.44 -7.71 -60.95
C HIS A 2 -12.64 -6.82 -59.72
N ARG A 3 -13.48 -7.29 -58.75
CA ARG A 3 -13.65 -6.69 -57.46
C ARG A 3 -12.59 -7.29 -56.50
N ARG A 4 -11.68 -6.48 -55.99
CA ARG A 4 -10.78 -6.83 -54.91
C ARG A 4 -11.51 -6.61 -53.59
N ASN A 5 -11.72 -7.68 -52.84
CA ASN A 5 -12.12 -7.60 -51.44
C ASN A 5 -10.91 -7.12 -50.63
N GLY A 6 -11.07 -6.00 -49.98
CA GLY A 6 -10.12 -5.52 -48.98
C GLY A 6 -10.49 -6.12 -47.62
N ASP A 7 -9.71 -7.07 -47.15
CA ASP A 7 -9.75 -7.53 -45.76
C ASP A 7 -9.20 -6.43 -44.86
N ALA A 8 -10.10 -5.78 -44.13
CA ALA A 8 -9.73 -4.87 -43.04
C ALA A 8 -9.38 -5.74 -41.83
N LEU A 9 -8.08 -5.94 -41.60
CA LEU A 9 -7.59 -6.50 -40.34
C LEU A 9 -7.86 -5.49 -39.23
N SER A 10 -8.96 -5.71 -38.49
CA SER A 10 -9.24 -5.03 -37.23
C SER A 10 -8.23 -5.52 -36.19
N GLY A 11 -7.11 -4.85 -36.09
CA GLY A 11 -6.14 -5.02 -35.03
C GLY A 11 -6.69 -4.42 -33.74
N ALA A 12 -7.38 -5.20 -32.93
CA ALA A 12 -7.66 -4.81 -31.54
C ALA A 12 -6.32 -4.62 -30.83
N ALA A 13 -6.05 -3.38 -30.37
CA ALA A 13 -4.89 -3.11 -29.53
C ALA A 13 -4.92 -4.05 -28.33
N PRO A 14 -3.78 -4.64 -27.91
CA PRO A 14 -3.75 -5.51 -26.73
C PRO A 14 -4.21 -4.71 -25.54
N THR A 15 -5.32 -5.09 -24.94
CA THR A 15 -5.78 -4.53 -23.66
C THR A 15 -4.70 -4.86 -22.65
N LEU A 16 -3.96 -3.87 -22.17
CA LEU A 16 -2.99 -4.06 -21.10
C LEU A 16 -3.74 -4.64 -19.91
N ALA A 17 -3.34 -5.84 -19.47
CA ALA A 17 -3.96 -6.50 -18.34
C ALA A 17 -3.90 -5.56 -17.12
N GLU A 18 -5.05 -5.31 -16.49
CA GLU A 18 -5.10 -4.52 -15.27
C GLU A 18 -4.69 -5.37 -14.06
N PRO A 19 -3.94 -4.80 -13.08
CA PRO A 19 -3.64 -5.50 -11.86
C PRO A 19 -4.90 -5.90 -11.10
N ALA A 20 -5.01 -7.19 -10.73
CA ALA A 20 -6.07 -7.73 -9.89
C ALA A 20 -5.70 -7.54 -8.41
N ILE A 21 -6.68 -7.17 -7.56
CA ILE A 21 -6.49 -7.04 -6.12
C ILE A 21 -7.18 -8.20 -5.43
N ARG A 22 -6.43 -8.89 -4.56
CA ARG A 22 -6.91 -10.02 -3.77
C ARG A 22 -6.22 -10.08 -2.40
N LEU A 23 -6.72 -10.93 -1.53
CA LEU A 23 -6.02 -11.28 -0.29
C LEU A 23 -4.67 -11.96 -0.60
N LEU A 24 -3.67 -11.68 0.24
CA LEU A 24 -2.45 -12.48 0.31
C LEU A 24 -2.84 -13.91 0.70
N SER A 25 -2.35 -14.89 -0.03
CA SER A 25 -2.64 -16.30 0.21
C SER A 25 -1.42 -17.03 0.79
N PRO A 26 -1.59 -18.19 1.44
CA PRO A 26 -0.46 -19.01 1.90
C PRO A 26 0.45 -19.50 0.76
N ALA A 27 -0.01 -19.48 -0.48
CA ALA A 27 0.77 -19.86 -1.66
C ALA A 27 1.68 -18.71 -2.17
N ASP A 28 1.43 -17.47 -1.71
CA ASP A 28 2.25 -16.33 -2.11
C ASP A 28 3.62 -16.36 -1.40
N SER A 29 4.66 -16.04 -2.15
CA SER A 29 6.02 -15.98 -1.63
C SER A 29 6.24 -14.75 -0.77
N ILE A 30 6.54 -14.94 0.51
CA ILE A 30 6.93 -13.84 1.41
C ILE A 30 8.25 -13.21 0.95
N ALA A 31 9.16 -13.97 0.35
CA ALA A 31 10.39 -13.43 -0.21
C ALA A 31 10.12 -12.50 -1.38
N ASP A 32 9.17 -12.83 -2.27
CA ASP A 32 8.76 -11.96 -3.39
C ASP A 32 8.06 -10.70 -2.88
N LEU A 33 7.20 -10.84 -1.87
CA LEU A 33 6.56 -9.70 -1.19
C LEU A 33 7.60 -8.76 -0.58
N THR A 34 8.62 -9.32 0.10
CA THR A 34 9.73 -8.55 0.68
C THR A 34 10.52 -7.83 -0.40
N THR A 35 10.81 -8.53 -1.51
CA THR A 35 11.53 -7.95 -2.66
C THR A 35 10.74 -6.81 -3.31
N LEU A 36 9.41 -6.93 -3.41
CA LEU A 36 8.53 -5.84 -3.87
C LEU A 36 8.64 -4.63 -2.93
N LEU A 37 8.59 -4.84 -1.61
CA LEU A 37 8.76 -3.77 -0.62
C LEU A 37 10.09 -3.05 -0.79
N HIS A 38 11.20 -3.80 -0.92
CA HIS A 38 12.53 -3.20 -1.15
C HIS A 38 12.54 -2.31 -2.39
N ARG A 39 12.02 -2.80 -3.54
CA ARG A 39 11.98 -2.00 -4.77
C ARG A 39 11.13 -0.74 -4.62
N ALA A 40 9.97 -0.86 -4.00
CA ALA A 40 9.06 0.27 -3.82
C ALA A 40 9.63 1.34 -2.88
N TYR A 41 10.40 0.95 -1.87
CA TYR A 41 11.00 1.86 -0.88
C TYR A 41 12.44 2.29 -1.19
N ALA A 42 13.06 1.75 -2.25
CA ALA A 42 14.46 2.04 -2.61
C ALA A 42 14.74 3.54 -2.74
N ARG A 43 13.81 4.30 -3.37
CA ARG A 43 13.95 5.75 -3.51
C ARG A 43 13.96 6.47 -2.17
N LEU A 44 13.16 6.05 -1.20
CA LEU A 44 13.12 6.63 0.14
C LEU A 44 14.41 6.33 0.89
N GLY A 45 14.95 5.11 0.75
CA GLY A 45 16.27 4.74 1.27
C GLY A 45 17.39 5.59 0.68
N ALA A 46 17.37 5.84 -0.64
CA ALA A 46 18.33 6.73 -1.32
C ALA A 46 18.27 8.19 -0.84
N LEU A 47 17.13 8.63 -0.30
CA LEU A 47 16.97 9.92 0.37
C LEU A 47 17.43 9.92 1.83
N GLY A 48 18.01 8.82 2.32
CA GLY A 48 18.48 8.67 3.70
C GLY A 48 17.37 8.34 4.71
N LEU A 49 16.17 8.00 4.25
CA LEU A 49 15.05 7.65 5.10
C LEU A 49 15.02 6.14 5.35
N ASN A 50 15.41 5.73 6.55
CA ASN A 50 15.56 4.32 6.94
C ASN A 50 14.23 3.64 7.30
N TYR A 51 13.23 3.67 6.37
CA TYR A 51 12.02 2.88 6.54
C TYR A 51 12.35 1.39 6.72
N THR A 52 11.59 0.71 7.55
CA THR A 52 11.78 -0.74 7.75
C THR A 52 11.70 -1.51 6.42
N ALA A 53 10.83 -1.10 5.51
CA ALA A 53 10.63 -1.72 4.21
C ALA A 53 11.79 -1.52 3.21
N VAL A 54 12.80 -0.71 3.53
CA VAL A 54 13.97 -0.51 2.68
C VAL A 54 14.84 -1.77 2.63
N ASP A 55 14.99 -2.45 3.77
CA ASP A 55 15.95 -3.55 3.95
C ASP A 55 15.48 -4.68 4.88
N GLN A 56 14.19 -4.71 5.25
CA GLN A 56 13.65 -5.75 6.13
C GLN A 56 13.85 -7.16 5.57
N SER A 57 14.10 -8.14 6.44
CA SER A 57 14.17 -9.54 6.03
C SER A 57 12.77 -10.13 5.76
N PRO A 58 12.67 -11.29 5.07
CA PRO A 58 11.39 -12.01 4.92
C PRO A 58 10.75 -12.38 6.26
N GLU A 59 11.55 -12.66 7.30
CA GLU A 59 11.07 -12.93 8.66
C GLU A 59 10.38 -11.71 9.26
N VAL A 60 10.98 -10.53 9.11
CA VAL A 60 10.38 -9.25 9.54
C VAL A 60 9.11 -8.96 8.75
N THR A 61 9.10 -9.22 7.43
CA THR A 61 7.88 -9.11 6.62
C THR A 61 6.77 -9.99 7.19
N ARG A 62 7.07 -11.26 7.48
CA ARG A 62 6.11 -12.22 8.05
C ARG A 62 5.59 -11.78 9.43
N GLN A 63 6.48 -11.31 10.30
CA GLN A 63 6.10 -10.79 11.62
C GLN A 63 5.15 -9.61 11.50
N ARG A 64 5.43 -8.67 10.59
CA ARG A 64 4.60 -7.49 10.38
C ARG A 64 3.23 -7.79 9.77
N LEU A 65 3.06 -8.92 9.09
CA LEU A 65 1.76 -9.40 8.60
C LEU A 65 0.87 -9.93 9.72
N GLY A 66 1.45 -10.28 10.87
CA GLY A 66 0.73 -10.88 11.99
C GLY A 66 -0.38 -9.98 12.54
N GLY A 67 -1.56 -10.54 12.75
CA GLY A 67 -2.73 -9.83 13.30
C GLY A 67 -3.45 -8.90 12.33
N GLY A 68 -2.95 -8.72 11.10
CA GLY A 68 -3.56 -7.88 10.08
C GLY A 68 -4.10 -8.65 8.88
N THR A 69 -4.78 -7.95 8.00
CA THR A 69 -5.27 -8.44 6.71
C THR A 69 -4.46 -7.80 5.59
N CYS A 70 -3.75 -8.62 4.83
CA CYS A 70 -2.91 -8.14 3.73
C CYS A 70 -3.61 -8.35 2.38
N TYR A 71 -3.72 -7.27 1.60
CA TYR A 71 -4.12 -7.32 0.21
C TYR A 71 -2.89 -7.15 -0.69
N VAL A 72 -2.92 -7.83 -1.82
CA VAL A 72 -1.90 -7.73 -2.85
C VAL A 72 -2.54 -7.37 -4.20
N ALA A 73 -1.80 -6.64 -5.01
CA ALA A 73 -2.08 -6.46 -6.42
C ALA A 73 -1.20 -7.40 -7.22
N THR A 74 -1.78 -8.13 -8.18
CA THR A 74 -1.06 -9.06 -9.05
C THR A 74 -1.25 -8.69 -10.51
N LEU A 75 -0.21 -8.87 -11.30
CA LEU A 75 -0.21 -8.71 -12.74
C LEU A 75 0.56 -9.88 -13.37
N ALA A 76 -0.11 -10.70 -14.19
CA ALA A 76 0.46 -11.92 -14.75
C ALA A 76 1.16 -12.78 -13.67
N ASP A 77 0.43 -13.09 -12.60
CA ASP A 77 0.85 -13.88 -11.43
C ASP A 77 2.02 -13.31 -10.60
N ARG A 78 2.48 -12.09 -10.91
CA ARG A 78 3.52 -11.40 -10.13
C ARG A 78 2.88 -10.43 -9.13
N LEU A 79 3.46 -10.37 -7.93
CA LEU A 79 3.11 -9.35 -6.95
C LEU A 79 3.64 -7.99 -7.43
N VAL A 80 2.73 -7.02 -7.60
CA VAL A 80 3.04 -5.67 -8.06
C VAL A 80 2.55 -4.58 -7.11
N GLY A 81 1.90 -4.96 -6.03
CA GLY A 81 1.50 -4.04 -4.97
C GLY A 81 1.07 -4.78 -3.72
N THR A 82 1.11 -4.11 -2.58
CA THR A 82 0.68 -4.64 -1.29
C THR A 82 0.16 -3.54 -0.39
N ILE A 83 -0.73 -3.89 0.52
CA ILE A 83 -1.19 -3.06 1.62
C ILE A 83 -1.63 -3.98 2.77
N LEU A 84 -1.20 -3.64 3.98
CA LEU A 84 -1.63 -4.32 5.20
C LEU A 84 -2.59 -3.39 5.95
N VAL A 85 -3.75 -3.89 6.32
CA VAL A 85 -4.65 -3.22 7.26
C VAL A 85 -4.72 -4.03 8.54
N HIS A 86 -4.53 -3.35 9.66
CA HIS A 86 -4.52 -3.92 11.01
C HIS A 86 -5.68 -3.31 11.82
N PRO A 87 -6.37 -4.09 12.66
CA PRO A 87 -7.30 -3.51 13.62
C PRO A 87 -6.57 -2.58 14.59
N THR A 88 -7.32 -1.83 15.39
CA THR A 88 -6.76 -1.00 16.46
C THR A 88 -5.79 -1.82 17.31
N TYR A 89 -4.61 -1.26 17.57
CA TYR A 89 -3.63 -1.90 18.45
C TYR A 89 -4.05 -1.80 19.92
N ALA A 90 -3.87 -2.88 20.69
CA ALA A 90 -4.06 -2.83 22.14
C ALA A 90 -2.98 -1.95 22.80
N THR A 91 -1.74 -2.02 22.30
CA THR A 91 -0.60 -1.20 22.72
C THR A 91 0.25 -0.84 21.49
N ASN A 92 0.72 0.39 21.40
CA ASN A 92 1.58 0.85 20.32
C ASN A 92 2.33 2.12 20.75
N ASP A 93 3.55 2.34 20.27
CA ASP A 93 4.32 3.56 20.50
C ASP A 93 3.66 4.81 19.89
N CYS A 94 2.82 4.63 18.88
CA CYS A 94 1.93 5.64 18.36
C CYS A 94 0.58 5.56 19.06
N GLU A 95 0.32 6.46 20.01
CA GLU A 95 -0.94 6.51 20.77
C GLU A 95 -2.17 6.57 19.85
N TYR A 96 -2.06 7.23 18.69
CA TYR A 96 -3.17 7.35 17.74
C TYR A 96 -3.64 5.99 17.22
N PHE A 97 -2.74 5.03 17.06
CA PHE A 97 -3.06 3.67 16.60
C PHE A 97 -3.73 2.79 17.67
N THR A 98 -3.78 3.27 18.92
CA THR A 98 -4.50 2.57 20.01
C THR A 98 -5.91 3.13 20.24
N ARG A 99 -6.33 4.14 19.51
CA ARG A 99 -7.66 4.74 19.64
C ARG A 99 -8.75 3.78 19.15
N PRO A 100 -9.81 3.54 19.93
CA PRO A 100 -10.91 2.70 19.49
C PRO A 100 -11.50 3.16 18.16
N GLY A 101 -11.76 2.24 17.26
CA GLY A 101 -12.36 2.52 15.95
C GLY A 101 -11.39 3.00 14.86
N VAL A 102 -10.08 3.02 15.14
CA VAL A 102 -9.03 3.33 14.16
C VAL A 102 -8.45 2.04 13.59
N ALA A 103 -8.56 1.84 12.28
CA ALA A 103 -7.82 0.80 11.55
C ALA A 103 -6.47 1.36 11.09
N CYS A 104 -5.40 0.58 11.24
CA CYS A 104 -4.04 1.02 10.96
C CYS A 104 -3.52 0.44 9.65
N ILE A 105 -2.96 1.28 8.78
CA ILE A 105 -2.46 0.88 7.46
C ILE A 105 -0.94 0.85 7.48
N HIS A 106 -0.37 -0.26 7.00
CA HIS A 106 1.07 -0.50 6.97
C HIS A 106 1.50 -1.17 5.67
N GLN A 107 2.81 -1.26 5.43
CA GLN A 107 3.43 -1.97 4.30
C GLN A 107 2.74 -1.67 2.96
N PHE A 108 2.38 -0.41 2.75
CA PHE A 108 1.75 0.04 1.51
C PHE A 108 2.80 0.31 0.45
N ALA A 109 2.79 -0.48 -0.61
CA ALA A 109 3.77 -0.42 -1.67
C ALA A 109 3.15 -0.74 -3.04
N VAL A 110 3.69 -0.12 -4.08
CA VAL A 110 3.38 -0.40 -5.49
C VAL A 110 4.70 -0.46 -6.25
N GLU A 111 4.83 -1.45 -7.14
CA GLU A 111 5.97 -1.59 -8.06
C GLU A 111 6.28 -0.23 -8.73
N PRO A 112 7.53 0.27 -8.69
CA PRO A 112 7.87 1.60 -9.18
C PRO A 112 7.37 1.91 -10.59
N GLY A 113 7.47 0.95 -11.52
CA GLY A 113 7.00 1.09 -12.89
C GLY A 113 5.47 1.16 -13.06
N LEU A 114 4.70 0.89 -12.01
CA LEU A 114 3.23 0.92 -12.01
C LEU A 114 2.66 2.02 -11.10
N GLN A 115 3.51 2.82 -10.49
CA GLN A 115 3.09 3.99 -9.72
C GLN A 115 2.45 5.03 -10.65
N GLY A 116 1.46 5.77 -10.15
CA GLY A 116 0.69 6.71 -10.98
C GLY A 116 -0.42 6.06 -11.81
N GLY A 117 -0.40 4.74 -12.03
CA GLY A 117 -1.42 3.98 -12.78
C GLY A 117 -2.67 3.57 -11.97
N GLY A 118 -2.87 4.12 -10.77
CA GLY A 118 -4.08 3.87 -9.96
C GLY A 118 -4.05 2.63 -9.08
N VAL A 119 -3.04 1.75 -9.17
CA VAL A 119 -2.92 0.53 -8.37
C VAL A 119 -2.93 0.83 -6.87
N GLY A 120 -2.14 1.82 -6.43
CA GLY A 120 -2.10 2.23 -5.02
C GLY A 120 -3.45 2.74 -4.52
N ARG A 121 -4.17 3.51 -5.33
CA ARG A 121 -5.52 3.99 -4.98
C ARG A 121 -6.51 2.84 -4.81
N LYS A 122 -6.47 1.84 -5.71
CA LYS A 122 -7.31 0.63 -5.61
C LYS A 122 -6.99 -0.19 -4.35
N LEU A 123 -5.71 -0.38 -4.01
CA LEU A 123 -5.28 -1.06 -2.79
C LEU A 123 -5.76 -0.33 -1.54
N LEU A 124 -5.57 0.99 -1.48
CA LEU A 124 -6.01 1.81 -0.35
C LEU A 124 -7.52 1.78 -0.17
N ALA A 125 -8.28 1.90 -1.27
CA ALA A 125 -9.74 1.79 -1.25
C ALA A 125 -10.20 0.42 -0.72
N ARG A 126 -9.48 -0.66 -1.03
CA ARG A 126 -9.78 -2.01 -0.51
C ARG A 126 -9.50 -2.12 0.99
N ALA A 127 -8.41 -1.54 1.47
CA ALA A 127 -8.10 -1.49 2.92
C ALA A 127 -9.14 -0.64 3.68
N GLU A 128 -9.53 0.51 3.15
CA GLU A 128 -10.59 1.35 3.72
C GLU A 128 -11.95 0.65 3.73
N GLN A 129 -12.26 -0.12 2.69
CA GLN A 129 -13.47 -0.93 2.62
C GLN A 129 -13.46 -2.01 3.71
N TRP A 130 -12.34 -2.73 3.87
CA TRP A 130 -12.17 -3.71 4.93
C TRP A 130 -12.41 -3.07 6.31
N ALA A 131 -11.83 -1.89 6.55
CA ALA A 131 -12.00 -1.19 7.82
C ALA A 131 -13.50 -0.88 8.10
N ARG A 132 -14.23 -0.36 7.11
CA ARG A 132 -15.70 -0.13 7.23
C ARG A 132 -16.47 -1.41 7.51
N GLU A 133 -16.18 -2.48 6.75
CA GLU A 133 -16.82 -3.79 6.91
C GLU A 133 -16.61 -4.41 8.30
N HIS A 134 -15.52 -4.00 9.00
CA HIS A 134 -15.18 -4.48 10.36
C HIS A 134 -15.52 -3.46 11.46
N GLY A 135 -16.31 -2.43 11.14
CA GLY A 135 -16.82 -1.47 12.12
C GLY A 135 -15.83 -0.37 12.54
N PHE A 136 -14.72 -0.21 11.82
CA PHE A 136 -13.83 0.91 12.02
C PHE A 136 -14.39 2.16 11.32
N HIS A 137 -14.31 3.29 12.00
CA HIS A 137 -14.80 4.57 11.48
C HIS A 137 -13.69 5.51 11.01
N GLU A 138 -12.44 5.10 11.17
CA GLU A 138 -11.26 5.84 10.75
C GLU A 138 -10.17 4.89 10.25
N ALA A 139 -9.40 5.33 9.24
CA ALA A 139 -8.16 4.70 8.83
C ALA A 139 -6.99 5.64 9.11
N ALA A 140 -5.90 5.12 9.65
CA ALA A 140 -4.70 5.89 9.94
C ALA A 140 -3.44 5.18 9.47
N MET A 141 -2.42 5.96 9.15
CA MET A 141 -1.08 5.51 8.77
C MET A 141 -0.06 6.53 9.20
N ASP A 142 1.22 6.18 9.11
CA ASP A 142 2.30 7.13 9.29
C ASP A 142 3.28 7.10 8.12
N THR A 143 3.95 8.22 7.91
CA THR A 143 5.03 8.34 6.93
C THR A 143 6.08 9.33 7.43
N ALA A 144 7.31 9.23 6.91
CA ALA A 144 8.36 10.18 7.26
C ALA A 144 7.93 11.61 6.93
N GLU A 145 8.01 12.51 7.91
CA GLU A 145 7.65 13.94 7.72
C GLU A 145 8.43 14.59 6.55
N PRO A 146 9.74 14.28 6.32
CA PRO A 146 10.48 14.79 5.16
C PRO A 146 10.04 14.23 3.81
N ALA A 147 9.27 13.14 3.77
CA ALA A 147 8.73 12.59 2.53
C ALA A 147 7.48 13.35 2.07
N THR A 148 7.61 14.65 1.82
CA THR A 148 6.50 15.58 1.53
C THR A 148 5.62 15.11 0.37
N HIS A 149 6.22 14.48 -0.65
CA HIS A 149 5.48 13.91 -1.79
C HIS A 149 4.51 12.80 -1.38
N LEU A 150 4.80 12.02 -0.32
CA LEU A 150 3.89 11.01 0.23
C LEU A 150 2.79 11.68 1.05
N VAL A 151 3.14 12.67 1.87
CA VAL A 151 2.15 13.46 2.64
C VAL A 151 1.13 14.11 1.70
N GLU A 152 1.60 14.74 0.62
CA GLU A 152 0.74 15.31 -0.41
C GLU A 152 -0.10 14.26 -1.15
N PHE A 153 0.49 13.10 -1.45
CA PHE A 153 -0.26 11.98 -2.06
C PHE A 153 -1.42 11.56 -1.18
N TYR A 154 -1.20 11.34 0.11
CA TYR A 154 -2.25 10.95 1.05
C TYR A 154 -3.26 12.06 1.30
N ALA A 155 -2.82 13.32 1.34
CA ALA A 155 -3.73 14.47 1.46
C ALA A 155 -4.75 14.52 0.31
N ARG A 156 -4.30 14.26 -0.93
CA ARG A 156 -5.21 14.16 -2.09
C ARG A 156 -6.22 13.00 -1.99
N LEU A 157 -5.97 12.03 -1.11
CA LEU A 157 -6.87 10.90 -0.85
C LEU A 157 -7.73 11.10 0.41
N GLY A 158 -7.68 12.30 1.01
CA GLY A 158 -8.50 12.69 2.15
C GLY A 158 -7.90 12.41 3.51
N TYR A 159 -6.60 12.07 3.59
CA TYR A 159 -5.89 11.91 4.86
C TYR A 159 -5.36 13.26 5.33
N GLY A 160 -5.60 13.59 6.59
CA GLY A 160 -5.06 14.78 7.25
C GLY A 160 -4.07 14.43 8.35
N ALA A 161 -3.15 15.35 8.66
CA ALA A 161 -2.21 15.19 9.77
C ALA A 161 -2.97 15.24 11.10
N VAL A 162 -2.81 14.21 11.93
CA VAL A 162 -3.49 14.05 13.23
C VAL A 162 -2.50 13.93 14.39
N GLY A 163 -1.22 13.81 14.12
CA GLY A 163 -0.18 13.72 15.13
C GLY A 163 1.18 13.40 14.54
N HIS A 164 2.12 13.11 15.41
CA HIS A 164 3.48 12.69 15.06
C HIS A 164 3.93 11.56 15.97
N VAL A 165 4.86 10.76 15.50
CA VAL A 165 5.52 9.72 16.28
C VAL A 165 7.01 9.66 15.94
N GLN A 166 7.85 9.44 16.94
CA GLN A 166 9.27 9.13 16.77
C GLN A 166 9.47 7.64 17.04
N TRP A 167 9.57 6.88 15.97
CA TRP A 167 9.82 5.44 16.10
C TRP A 167 11.26 5.18 16.56
N PRO A 168 11.49 4.21 17.45
CA PRO A 168 12.83 3.81 17.84
C PRO A 168 13.69 3.44 16.62
N GLY A 169 14.93 3.95 16.59
CA GLY A 169 15.90 3.68 15.52
C GLY A 169 15.65 4.39 14.20
N LYS A 170 14.60 5.20 14.06
CA LYS A 170 14.37 5.99 12.84
C LYS A 170 15.08 7.35 12.91
N VAL A 171 15.69 7.72 11.77
CA VAL A 171 16.42 9.01 11.62
C VAL A 171 15.50 10.18 11.31
N TYR A 172 14.19 9.95 11.25
CA TYR A 172 13.16 10.93 10.98
C TYR A 172 11.99 10.78 11.95
N ARG A 173 11.27 11.86 12.15
CA ARG A 173 9.95 11.84 12.78
C ARG A 173 8.90 11.49 11.74
N SER A 174 7.94 10.65 12.09
CA SER A 174 6.77 10.37 11.25
C SER A 174 5.64 11.34 11.54
N VAL A 175 4.95 11.79 10.49
CA VAL A 175 3.62 12.39 10.59
C VAL A 175 2.58 11.27 10.56
N VAL A 176 1.65 11.30 11.50
CA VAL A 176 0.50 10.39 11.55
C VAL A 176 -0.63 11.03 10.76
N LEU A 177 -1.18 10.28 9.82
CA LEU A 177 -2.23 10.71 8.91
C LEU A 177 -3.50 9.90 9.18
N GLY A 178 -4.63 10.58 9.41
CA GLY A 178 -5.92 9.97 9.66
C GLY A 178 -6.95 10.39 8.62
N LYS A 179 -7.91 9.51 8.35
CA LYS A 179 -9.05 9.75 7.45
C LYS A 179 -10.32 9.15 8.04
N PRO A 180 -11.35 9.96 8.32
CA PRO A 180 -12.67 9.44 8.66
C PRO A 180 -13.24 8.59 7.53
N LEU A 181 -13.76 7.41 7.87
CA LEU A 181 -14.41 6.50 6.95
C LEU A 181 -15.93 6.67 7.10
N VAL A 182 -16.47 7.64 6.37
CA VAL A 182 -17.94 7.81 6.32
C VAL A 182 -18.60 6.56 5.73
N ALA A 183 -19.75 6.20 6.31
CA ALA A 183 -20.58 5.08 5.87
C ALA A 183 -21.16 5.36 4.46
#